data_342aa8458970c83fbac0366717862dcb
#
_entry.id   342aa8458970c83fbac0366717862dcb
#
_cell.length_a   1.000
_cell.length_b   1.000
_cell.length_c   1.000
_cell.angle_alpha   90.00
_cell.angle_beta   90.00
_cell.angle_gamma   90.00
#
_symmetry.space_group_name_H-M   'P 1'
#
loop_
_entity.id
_entity.type
_entity.pdbx_description
1 polymer ?
#
loop_
_entity_poly.entity_id
_entity_poly.type
_entity_poly.pdbx_seq_one_letter_code
_entity_poly.pdbx_strand_id
1 'polypeptide(L)'
;TNKWDIECDLTHDQSLIEQYNSNNKVNFTLLPSESYTAPDKISLPKGVNETTASYQLKDNLLPGNYILPITIGSIEATQNGTPNNSLVIDKESSTLFRIVKEGKKIDKSKWEIIACNSAAAANPVKNLIDDDETTFWHCKTKSEANWCEPPYEITIDMKDPVTIAQIDLVNRGEASRANNIKWVEFYASNNNSNWEKIGAS
;
A
#
# COMPACT_ATOMS: atom_id res chain seq x y z
N THR A 1 -28.57 -12.67 -29.94
CA THR A 1 -27.31 -13.39 -30.24
C THR A 1 -26.40 -12.45 -30.99
N ASN A 2 -25.15 -12.34 -30.54
CA ASN A 2 -24.12 -11.52 -31.19
C ASN A 2 -23.96 -11.92 -32.67
N LYS A 3 -23.93 -10.93 -33.57
CA LYS A 3 -23.80 -11.13 -35.04
C LYS A 3 -22.38 -10.91 -35.57
N TRP A 4 -21.46 -10.47 -34.70
CA TRP A 4 -20.13 -9.98 -35.02
C TRP A 4 -19.04 -10.81 -34.34
N ASP A 5 -17.89 -10.91 -34.97
CA ASP A 5 -16.65 -11.27 -34.30
C ASP A 5 -16.07 -9.97 -33.74
N ILE A 6 -15.90 -9.90 -32.42
CA ILE A 6 -15.50 -8.70 -31.70
C ILE A 6 -14.18 -8.96 -30.99
N GLU A 7 -13.20 -8.08 -31.17
CA GLU A 7 -12.00 -7.99 -30.35
C GLU A 7 -12.01 -6.70 -29.54
N CYS A 8 -11.63 -6.80 -28.27
CA CYS A 8 -11.55 -5.66 -27.36
C CYS A 8 -10.14 -5.58 -26.78
N ASP A 9 -9.53 -4.41 -26.81
CA ASP A 9 -8.32 -4.12 -26.06
C ASP A 9 -8.68 -3.87 -24.59
N LEU A 10 -7.86 -4.42 -23.68
CA LEU A 10 -7.96 -4.13 -22.25
C LEU A 10 -6.87 -3.13 -21.87
N THR A 11 -7.27 -2.08 -21.17
CA THR A 11 -6.39 -1.00 -20.72
C THR A 11 -6.51 -0.78 -19.22
N HIS A 12 -5.52 -0.11 -18.63
CA HIS A 12 -5.44 0.21 -17.21
C HIS A 12 -5.38 1.71 -17.02
N ASP A 13 -6.53 2.36 -16.81
CA ASP A 13 -6.63 3.80 -16.63
C ASP A 13 -6.28 4.20 -15.21
N GLN A 14 -5.08 4.75 -15.03
CA GLN A 14 -4.57 5.17 -13.73
C GLN A 14 -5.40 6.33 -13.11
N SER A 15 -6.06 7.16 -13.91
CA SER A 15 -6.89 8.26 -13.39
C SER A 15 -8.04 7.78 -12.50
N LEU A 16 -8.52 6.55 -12.73
CA LEU A 16 -9.55 5.91 -11.91
C LEU A 16 -9.07 5.63 -10.48
N ILE A 17 -7.76 5.42 -10.28
CA ILE A 17 -7.18 5.20 -8.94
C ILE A 17 -7.18 6.50 -8.15
N GLU A 18 -6.79 7.61 -8.78
CA GLU A 18 -6.78 8.93 -8.15
C GLU A 18 -8.20 9.33 -7.73
N GLN A 19 -9.17 9.12 -8.62
CA GLN A 19 -10.58 9.38 -8.32
C GLN A 19 -11.08 8.49 -7.17
N TYR A 20 -10.75 7.19 -7.19
CA TYR A 20 -11.12 6.26 -6.13
C TYR A 20 -10.52 6.67 -4.78
N ASN A 21 -9.23 6.98 -4.74
CA ASN A 21 -8.52 7.41 -3.54
C ASN A 21 -9.13 8.68 -2.94
N SER A 22 -9.37 9.68 -3.78
CA SER A 22 -10.00 10.94 -3.37
C SER A 22 -11.39 10.73 -2.77
N ASN A 23 -12.25 9.97 -3.45
CA ASN A 23 -13.63 9.74 -3.03
C ASN A 23 -13.73 8.93 -1.73
N ASN A 24 -12.80 8.01 -1.50
CA ASN A 24 -12.84 7.10 -0.34
C ASN A 24 -11.85 7.49 0.77
N LYS A 25 -11.04 8.55 0.59
CA LYS A 25 -10.01 9.01 1.53
C LYS A 25 -9.02 7.88 1.89
N VAL A 26 -8.56 7.17 0.88
CA VAL A 26 -7.62 6.06 0.97
C VAL A 26 -6.41 6.31 0.07
N ASN A 27 -5.39 5.46 0.19
CA ASN A 27 -4.18 5.57 -0.62
C ASN A 27 -3.82 4.20 -1.22
N PHE A 28 -4.50 3.86 -2.31
CA PHE A 28 -4.18 2.69 -3.11
C PHE A 28 -3.23 3.08 -4.24
N THR A 29 -2.34 2.18 -4.61
CA THR A 29 -1.43 2.34 -5.75
C THR A 29 -1.81 1.39 -6.89
N LEU A 30 -1.32 1.66 -8.09
CA LEU A 30 -1.49 0.75 -9.22
C LEU A 30 -0.82 -0.59 -8.91
N LEU A 31 -1.52 -1.69 -9.19
CA LEU A 31 -0.93 -3.02 -9.10
C LEU A 31 0.25 -3.13 -10.08
N PRO A 32 1.48 -3.46 -9.63
CA PRO A 32 2.63 -3.59 -10.50
C PRO A 32 2.42 -4.63 -11.60
N SER A 33 2.76 -4.29 -12.83
CA SER A 33 2.52 -5.17 -14.01
C SER A 33 3.25 -6.51 -13.93
N GLU A 34 4.40 -6.54 -13.25
CA GLU A 34 5.16 -7.77 -12.99
C GLU A 34 4.49 -8.70 -11.97
N SER A 35 3.50 -8.20 -11.20
CA SER A 35 2.80 -8.95 -10.14
C SER A 35 1.61 -9.75 -10.64
N TYR A 36 1.27 -9.68 -11.92
CA TYR A 36 0.17 -10.46 -12.49
C TYR A 36 0.44 -10.86 -13.93
N THR A 37 -0.39 -11.74 -14.44
CA THR A 37 -0.52 -12.02 -15.88
C THR A 37 -1.96 -11.76 -16.30
N ALA A 38 -2.13 -11.18 -17.49
CA ALA A 38 -3.41 -10.82 -18.05
C ALA A 38 -3.38 -10.90 -19.58
N PRO A 39 -4.50 -11.10 -20.24
CA PRO A 39 -4.59 -10.90 -21.68
C PRO A 39 -4.61 -9.39 -22.00
N ASP A 40 -3.94 -9.00 -23.07
CA ASP A 40 -4.02 -7.63 -23.60
C ASP A 40 -5.33 -7.41 -24.36
N LYS A 41 -5.91 -8.47 -24.89
CA LYS A 41 -7.16 -8.48 -25.67
C LYS A 41 -8.08 -9.60 -25.23
N ILE A 42 -9.36 -9.39 -25.44
CA ILE A 42 -10.38 -10.44 -25.34
C ILE A 42 -11.17 -10.52 -26.62
N SER A 43 -11.57 -11.75 -26.98
CA SER A 43 -12.36 -12.01 -28.17
C SER A 43 -13.78 -12.46 -27.77
N LEU A 44 -14.77 -11.95 -28.48
CA LEU A 44 -16.16 -12.36 -28.39
C LEU A 44 -16.62 -12.81 -29.78
N PRO A 45 -16.53 -14.12 -30.09
CA PRO A 45 -16.89 -14.65 -31.40
C PRO A 45 -18.38 -14.44 -31.73
N LYS A 46 -18.71 -14.40 -33.03
CA LYS A 46 -20.07 -14.41 -33.48
C LYS A 46 -20.86 -15.55 -32.85
N GLY A 47 -22.06 -15.24 -32.40
CA GLY A 47 -22.94 -16.21 -31.73
C GLY A 47 -22.74 -16.31 -30.21
N VAL A 48 -21.66 -15.76 -29.70
CA VAL A 48 -21.32 -15.73 -28.27
C VAL A 48 -21.68 -14.37 -27.69
N ASN A 49 -22.35 -14.32 -26.55
CA ASN A 49 -22.76 -13.07 -25.91
C ASN A 49 -21.89 -12.68 -24.71
N GLU A 50 -21.02 -13.56 -24.25
CA GLU A 50 -20.17 -13.36 -23.06
C GLU A 50 -18.78 -13.92 -23.32
N THR A 51 -17.78 -13.27 -22.75
CA THR A 51 -16.41 -13.76 -22.71
C THR A 51 -15.77 -13.39 -21.38
N THR A 52 -14.68 -14.06 -21.03
CA THR A 52 -13.99 -13.84 -19.76
C THR A 52 -12.52 -13.50 -19.99
N ALA A 53 -12.04 -12.46 -19.33
CA ALA A 53 -10.63 -12.18 -19.17
C ALA A 53 -10.13 -12.75 -17.84
N SER A 54 -9.07 -13.56 -17.87
CA SER A 54 -8.47 -14.12 -16.66
C SER A 54 -7.22 -13.36 -16.27
N TYR A 55 -7.19 -12.85 -15.05
CA TYR A 55 -6.05 -12.20 -14.42
C TYR A 55 -5.52 -13.10 -13.31
N GLN A 56 -4.22 -13.38 -13.32
CA GLN A 56 -3.59 -14.23 -12.33
C GLN A 56 -2.55 -13.44 -11.56
N LEU A 57 -2.73 -13.32 -10.24
CA LEU A 57 -1.73 -12.74 -9.35
C LEU A 57 -0.56 -13.70 -9.17
N LYS A 58 0.64 -13.14 -9.08
CA LYS A 58 1.89 -13.85 -8.80
C LYS A 58 2.27 -13.69 -7.32
N ASP A 59 3.11 -14.58 -6.82
CA ASP A 59 3.53 -14.59 -5.41
C ASP A 59 4.53 -13.46 -5.06
N ASN A 60 5.09 -12.77 -6.07
CA ASN A 60 6.06 -11.70 -5.90
C ASN A 60 5.47 -10.34 -5.47
N LEU A 61 4.14 -10.24 -5.33
CA LEU A 61 3.51 -9.00 -4.86
C LEU A 61 3.95 -8.70 -3.42
N LEU A 62 4.48 -7.51 -3.20
CA LEU A 62 4.82 -7.02 -1.85
C LEU A 62 3.54 -6.68 -1.06
N PRO A 63 3.60 -6.65 0.27
CA PRO A 63 2.51 -6.12 1.09
C PRO A 63 2.14 -4.69 0.69
N GLY A 64 0.85 -4.39 0.67
CA GLY A 64 0.37 -3.07 0.28
C GLY A 64 -1.09 -3.08 -0.15
N ASN A 65 -1.58 -1.89 -0.46
CA ASN A 65 -2.93 -1.66 -0.96
C ASN A 65 -2.85 -1.31 -2.45
N TYR A 66 -3.40 -2.15 -3.30
CA TYR A 66 -3.31 -2.02 -4.74
C TYR A 66 -4.68 -1.97 -5.40
N ILE A 67 -4.77 -1.25 -6.50
CA ILE A 67 -5.92 -1.28 -7.42
C ILE A 67 -5.43 -1.64 -8.80
N LEU A 68 -6.16 -2.51 -9.47
CA LEU A 68 -6.05 -2.79 -10.90
C LEU A 68 -7.32 -2.28 -11.58
N PRO A 69 -7.28 -1.11 -12.23
CA PRO A 69 -8.38 -0.64 -13.07
C PRO A 69 -8.34 -1.42 -14.40
N ILE A 70 -9.45 -1.97 -14.81
CA ILE A 70 -9.58 -2.64 -16.12
C ILE A 70 -10.66 -1.92 -16.89
N THR A 71 -10.31 -1.44 -18.06
CA THR A 71 -11.21 -0.68 -18.94
C THR A 71 -11.13 -1.27 -20.36
N ILE A 72 -12.24 -1.32 -21.06
CA ILE A 72 -12.25 -1.62 -22.48
C ILE A 72 -11.77 -0.35 -23.21
N GLY A 73 -10.58 -0.43 -23.82
CA GLY A 73 -9.94 0.70 -24.48
C GLY A 73 -10.47 0.93 -25.90
N SER A 74 -10.47 -0.11 -26.71
CA SER A 74 -10.99 -0.08 -28.08
C SER A 74 -11.74 -1.36 -28.41
N ILE A 75 -12.58 -1.31 -29.42
CA ILE A 75 -13.26 -2.47 -29.98
C ILE A 75 -13.09 -2.50 -31.48
N GLU A 76 -12.82 -3.68 -31.99
CA GLU A 76 -12.85 -3.99 -33.42
C GLU A 76 -13.92 -5.06 -33.64
N ALA A 77 -14.85 -4.81 -34.56
CA ALA A 77 -15.91 -5.76 -34.87
C ALA A 77 -15.96 -6.02 -36.36
N THR A 78 -16.07 -7.29 -36.73
CA THR A 78 -16.16 -7.71 -38.12
C THR A 78 -17.31 -8.68 -38.33
N GLN A 79 -17.90 -8.65 -39.52
CA GLN A 79 -18.86 -9.67 -39.96
C GLN A 79 -18.42 -10.15 -41.35
N ASN A 80 -18.08 -11.43 -41.48
CA ASN A 80 -17.59 -12.01 -42.70
C ASN A 80 -16.41 -11.19 -43.32
N GLY A 81 -15.49 -10.71 -42.45
CA GLY A 81 -14.35 -9.90 -42.85
C GLY A 81 -14.66 -8.41 -43.12
N THR A 82 -15.89 -7.97 -43.01
CA THR A 82 -16.27 -6.56 -43.18
C THR A 82 -16.30 -5.85 -41.82
N PRO A 83 -15.52 -4.76 -41.65
CA PRO A 83 -15.53 -3.99 -40.41
C PRO A 83 -16.87 -3.36 -40.09
N ASN A 84 -17.22 -3.29 -38.81
CA ASN A 84 -18.36 -2.53 -38.30
C ASN A 84 -17.89 -1.40 -37.38
N ASN A 85 -17.97 -0.19 -37.84
CA ASN A 85 -17.58 0.99 -37.08
C ASN A 85 -18.73 1.64 -36.28
N SER A 86 -19.89 0.96 -36.19
CA SER A 86 -21.07 1.48 -35.50
C SER A 86 -21.18 0.99 -34.05
N LEU A 87 -20.31 0.06 -33.64
CA LEU A 87 -20.28 -0.37 -32.26
C LEU A 87 -19.58 0.67 -31.38
N VAL A 88 -20.14 0.91 -30.21
CA VAL A 88 -19.59 1.84 -29.24
C VAL A 88 -19.43 1.13 -27.92
N ILE A 89 -18.40 1.52 -27.17
CA ILE A 89 -18.17 1.07 -25.80
C ILE A 89 -19.08 1.85 -24.87
N ASP A 90 -19.77 1.16 -23.97
CA ASP A 90 -20.50 1.82 -22.89
C ASP A 90 -19.51 2.57 -21.99
N LYS A 91 -19.84 3.76 -21.56
CA LYS A 91 -19.01 4.61 -20.70
C LYS A 91 -18.75 4.01 -19.31
N GLU A 92 -19.56 3.05 -18.89
CA GLU A 92 -19.39 2.33 -17.61
C GLU A 92 -18.55 1.05 -17.74
N SER A 93 -17.77 0.89 -18.80
CA SER A 93 -17.01 -0.32 -19.14
C SER A 93 -15.71 -0.47 -18.32
N SER A 94 -15.62 0.07 -17.12
CA SER A 94 -14.45 -0.06 -16.24
C SER A 94 -14.78 -0.79 -14.95
N THR A 95 -13.82 -1.60 -14.49
CA THR A 95 -13.88 -2.32 -13.22
C THR A 95 -12.61 -2.06 -12.41
N LEU A 96 -12.78 -1.87 -11.11
CA LEU A 96 -11.67 -1.68 -10.16
C LEU A 96 -11.53 -2.92 -9.29
N PHE A 97 -10.44 -3.65 -9.45
CA PHE A 97 -10.08 -4.73 -8.54
C PHE A 97 -9.19 -4.19 -7.44
N ARG A 98 -9.66 -4.27 -6.20
CA ARG A 98 -8.88 -3.92 -5.02
C ARG A 98 -8.17 -5.15 -4.51
N ILE A 99 -6.87 -5.05 -4.30
CA ILE A 99 -6.03 -6.10 -3.75
C ILE A 99 -5.34 -5.54 -2.52
N VAL A 100 -5.61 -6.15 -1.37
CA VAL A 100 -4.91 -5.84 -0.12
C VAL A 100 -4.02 -7.03 0.18
N LYS A 101 -2.70 -6.83 0.11
CA LYS A 101 -1.71 -7.82 0.53
C LYS A 101 -1.22 -7.46 1.91
N GLU A 102 -1.63 -8.20 2.91
CA GLU A 102 -1.17 -7.98 4.28
C GLU A 102 0.32 -8.35 4.41
N GLY A 103 1.05 -7.55 5.18
CA GLY A 103 2.41 -7.84 5.57
C GLY A 103 2.46 -8.89 6.68
N LYS A 104 3.50 -9.71 6.68
CA LYS A 104 3.80 -10.52 7.86
C LYS A 104 4.36 -9.60 8.94
N LYS A 105 3.79 -9.67 10.16
CA LYS A 105 4.37 -8.98 11.32
C LYS A 105 5.79 -9.47 11.54
N ILE A 106 6.74 -8.55 11.63
CA ILE A 106 8.15 -8.88 11.85
C ILE A 106 8.33 -9.25 13.32
N ASP A 107 9.02 -10.36 13.58
CA ASP A 107 9.40 -10.75 14.94
C ASP A 107 10.43 -9.76 15.50
N LYS A 108 10.06 -9.07 16.57
CA LYS A 108 10.88 -8.06 17.25
C LYS A 108 11.70 -8.62 18.42
N SER A 109 11.66 -9.93 18.68
CA SER A 109 12.30 -10.56 19.85
C SER A 109 13.80 -10.32 19.94
N LYS A 110 14.47 -10.09 18.79
CA LYS A 110 15.91 -9.80 18.72
C LYS A 110 16.22 -8.31 18.60
N TRP A 111 15.22 -7.46 18.48
CA TRP A 111 15.44 -6.04 18.28
C TRP A 111 16.01 -5.37 19.52
N GLU A 112 16.86 -4.40 19.31
CA GLU A 112 17.50 -3.62 20.37
C GLU A 112 17.34 -2.11 20.12
N ILE A 113 17.03 -1.37 21.17
CA ILE A 113 17.12 0.08 21.14
C ILE A 113 18.59 0.45 21.37
N ILE A 114 19.26 0.94 20.35
CA ILE A 114 20.69 1.30 20.41
C ILE A 114 20.91 2.78 20.71
N ALA A 115 19.92 3.65 20.48
CA ALA A 115 19.96 5.05 20.87
C ALA A 115 18.55 5.60 21.16
N CYS A 116 18.46 6.46 22.15
CA CYS A 116 17.27 7.25 22.47
C CYS A 116 17.68 8.51 23.22
N ASN A 117 17.31 9.68 22.73
CA ASN A 117 17.65 10.94 23.37
C ASN A 117 16.71 11.35 24.52
N SER A 118 15.54 10.72 24.64
CA SER A 118 14.59 11.05 25.72
C SER A 118 13.69 9.86 26.07
N ALA A 119 13.84 9.32 27.28
CA ALA A 119 12.93 8.32 27.84
C ALA A 119 12.80 8.48 29.34
N ALA A 120 11.57 8.56 29.84
CA ALA A 120 11.26 8.55 31.25
C ALA A 120 11.55 7.17 31.88
N ALA A 121 12.09 7.12 33.09
CA ALA A 121 12.44 5.86 33.73
C ALA A 121 11.24 4.94 33.94
N ALA A 122 10.06 5.50 34.24
CA ALA A 122 8.83 4.74 34.44
C ALA A 122 8.23 4.19 33.13
N ASN A 123 8.54 4.78 31.99
CA ASN A 123 8.02 4.41 30.68
C ASN A 123 9.16 4.37 29.66
N PRO A 124 10.02 3.36 29.77
CA PRO A 124 11.26 3.29 29.00
C PRO A 124 11.01 3.04 27.52
N VAL A 125 11.97 3.43 26.69
CA VAL A 125 11.87 3.34 25.24
C VAL A 125 11.68 1.90 24.71
N LYS A 126 12.09 0.88 25.44
CA LYS A 126 11.88 -0.53 25.08
C LYS A 126 10.39 -0.89 24.92
N ASN A 127 9.49 -0.15 25.58
CA ASN A 127 8.06 -0.34 25.46
C ASN A 127 7.50 -0.03 24.04
N LEU A 128 8.31 0.55 23.15
CA LEU A 128 7.92 0.73 21.74
C LEU A 128 7.98 -0.56 20.91
N ILE A 129 8.71 -1.56 21.38
CA ILE A 129 8.99 -2.79 20.63
C ILE A 129 8.62 -4.07 21.39
N ASP A 130 7.97 -3.97 22.54
CA ASP A 130 7.66 -5.13 23.40
C ASP A 130 6.38 -5.89 23.03
N ASP A 131 5.63 -5.43 22.01
CA ASP A 131 4.35 -5.98 21.56
C ASP A 131 3.24 -5.96 22.62
N ASP A 132 3.36 -5.12 23.65
CA ASP A 132 2.36 -4.96 24.70
C ASP A 132 1.68 -3.58 24.59
N GLU A 133 0.45 -3.54 24.12
CA GLU A 133 -0.32 -2.30 23.96
C GLU A 133 -0.73 -1.64 25.30
N THR A 134 -0.49 -2.29 26.42
CA THR A 134 -0.73 -1.73 27.76
C THR A 134 0.47 -0.92 28.26
N THR A 135 1.63 -1.12 27.69
CA THR A 135 2.84 -0.34 27.94
C THR A 135 2.97 0.81 26.93
N PHE A 136 3.81 1.78 27.23
CA PHE A 136 4.09 2.88 26.31
C PHE A 136 5.44 3.51 26.62
N TRP A 137 6.05 4.11 25.63
CA TRP A 137 7.17 5.01 25.83
C TRP A 137 6.68 6.42 26.17
N HIS A 138 7.42 7.12 27.06
CA HIS A 138 7.22 8.53 27.33
C HIS A 138 8.56 9.25 27.33
N CYS A 139 8.63 10.41 26.66
CA CYS A 139 9.80 11.28 26.75
C CYS A 139 9.94 11.85 28.17
N LYS A 140 11.13 12.29 28.53
CA LYS A 140 11.36 12.98 29.80
C LYS A 140 10.57 14.27 29.88
N THR A 141 10.11 14.59 31.07
CA THR A 141 9.52 15.89 31.39
C THR A 141 10.60 16.91 31.77
N LYS A 142 10.29 18.20 31.73
CA LYS A 142 11.23 19.31 32.06
C LYS A 142 11.84 19.20 33.46
N SER A 143 11.21 18.47 34.36
CA SER A 143 11.70 18.23 35.74
C SER A 143 12.67 17.06 35.87
N GLU A 144 12.85 16.26 34.83
CA GLU A 144 13.72 15.09 34.86
C GLU A 144 15.13 15.45 34.38
N ALA A 145 16.14 14.79 34.98
CA ALA A 145 17.54 14.98 34.61
C ALA A 145 17.75 14.60 33.11
N ASN A 146 18.58 15.41 32.42
CA ASN A 146 18.86 15.25 30.99
C ASN A 146 17.60 15.29 30.11
N TRP A 147 16.62 16.13 30.47
CA TRP A 147 15.53 16.48 29.58
C TRP A 147 16.06 17.21 28.32
N CYS A 148 15.44 17.01 27.19
CA CYS A 148 15.73 17.73 25.97
C CYS A 148 14.43 18.17 25.27
N GLU A 149 14.54 19.21 24.44
CA GLU A 149 13.46 19.60 23.53
C GLU A 149 13.33 18.60 22.37
N PRO A 150 12.13 18.49 21.75
CA PRO A 150 11.99 17.78 20.46
C PRO A 150 12.93 18.35 19.37
N PRO A 151 13.29 17.58 18.34
CA PRO A 151 12.78 16.26 18.04
C PRO A 151 13.34 15.18 18.94
N TYR A 152 12.51 14.14 19.18
CA TYR A 152 12.96 12.94 19.87
C TYR A 152 13.43 11.92 18.84
N GLU A 153 14.61 11.39 19.05
CA GLU A 153 15.26 10.43 18.16
C GLU A 153 15.41 9.09 18.84
N ILE A 154 15.02 8.04 18.12
CA ILE A 154 15.10 6.66 18.59
C ILE A 154 15.67 5.83 17.47
N THR A 155 16.74 5.07 17.77
CA THR A 155 17.37 4.15 16.83
C THR A 155 17.16 2.71 17.30
N ILE A 156 16.62 1.89 16.40
CA ILE A 156 16.35 0.48 16.62
C ILE A 156 17.26 -0.35 15.71
N ASP A 157 18.03 -1.26 16.29
CA ASP A 157 18.76 -2.29 15.55
C ASP A 157 17.87 -3.53 15.40
N MET A 158 17.47 -3.85 14.20
CA MET A 158 16.63 -5.00 13.88
C MET A 158 17.42 -6.32 13.78
N LYS A 159 18.76 -6.27 13.87
CA LYS A 159 19.71 -7.37 13.76
C LYS A 159 19.83 -7.98 12.37
N ASP A 160 18.71 -8.35 11.75
CA ASP A 160 18.68 -8.96 10.44
C ASP A 160 18.12 -7.95 9.40
N PRO A 161 18.61 -7.96 8.15
CA PRO A 161 18.01 -7.17 7.08
C PRO A 161 16.56 -7.58 6.84
N VAL A 162 15.66 -6.59 6.81
CA VAL A 162 14.23 -6.80 6.60
C VAL A 162 13.69 -5.86 5.53
N THR A 163 12.70 -6.32 4.78
CA THR A 163 11.92 -5.45 3.90
C THR A 163 10.72 -4.90 4.67
N ILE A 164 10.73 -3.58 4.89
CA ILE A 164 9.66 -2.88 5.58
C ILE A 164 8.64 -2.43 4.55
N ALA A 165 7.41 -2.95 4.62
CA ALA A 165 6.30 -2.52 3.78
C ALA A 165 5.35 -1.56 4.51
N GLN A 166 5.29 -1.65 5.84
CA GLN A 166 4.42 -0.85 6.68
C GLN A 166 5.01 -0.71 8.08
N ILE A 167 4.83 0.45 8.68
CA ILE A 167 5.15 0.73 10.08
C ILE A 167 3.87 1.25 10.73
N ASP A 168 3.40 0.57 11.76
CA ASP A 168 2.27 0.99 12.56
C ASP A 168 2.78 1.63 13.87
N LEU A 169 2.37 2.87 14.09
CA LEU A 169 2.63 3.58 15.34
C LEU A 169 1.33 3.71 16.13
N VAL A 170 1.24 2.99 17.23
CA VAL A 170 0.06 3.02 18.10
C VAL A 170 0.23 4.13 19.12
N ASN A 171 -0.63 5.12 19.05
CA ASN A 171 -0.71 6.16 20.07
C ASN A 171 -1.38 5.62 21.33
N ARG A 172 -0.93 6.12 22.49
CA ARG A 172 -1.59 5.84 23.77
C ARG A 172 -3.07 6.23 23.72
N GLY A 173 -3.96 5.29 24.04
CA GLY A 173 -5.42 5.41 23.88
C GLY A 173 -6.15 6.32 24.89
N GLU A 174 -5.44 7.03 25.75
CA GLU A 174 -5.99 7.80 26.86
C GLU A 174 -6.38 9.25 26.52
N ALA A 175 -7.17 9.85 27.42
CA ALA A 175 -7.91 11.10 27.26
C ALA A 175 -7.09 12.37 26.93
N SER A 176 -5.76 12.33 26.94
CA SER A 176 -4.91 13.49 26.63
C SER A 176 -4.35 13.44 25.21
N ARG A 177 -5.22 13.50 24.20
CA ARG A 177 -4.81 13.61 22.78
C ARG A 177 -3.85 14.76 22.49
N ALA A 178 -3.78 15.75 23.38
CA ALA A 178 -2.84 16.88 23.25
C ALA A 178 -1.37 16.48 23.34
N ASN A 179 -1.08 15.36 24.01
CA ASN A 179 0.28 14.87 24.26
C ASN A 179 0.68 13.70 23.34
N ASN A 180 -0.18 13.29 22.40
CA ASN A 180 0.15 12.26 21.43
C ASN A 180 1.16 12.78 20.40
N ILE A 181 1.91 11.85 19.82
CA ILE A 181 2.79 12.12 18.69
C ILE A 181 1.94 12.66 17.53
N LYS A 182 2.34 13.82 17.01
CA LYS A 182 1.64 14.51 15.91
C LYS A 182 2.38 14.42 14.59
N TRP A 183 3.66 14.15 14.67
CA TRP A 183 4.55 14.09 13.52
C TRP A 183 5.66 13.11 13.80
N VAL A 184 5.93 12.23 12.84
CA VAL A 184 7.05 11.30 12.89
C VAL A 184 7.68 11.16 11.51
N GLU A 185 8.98 11.02 11.47
CA GLU A 185 9.73 10.66 10.27
C GLU A 185 10.45 9.33 10.51
N PHE A 186 10.41 8.49 9.49
CA PHE A 186 11.06 7.18 9.52
C PHE A 186 12.26 7.17 8.58
N TYR A 187 13.37 6.70 9.09
CA TYR A 187 14.61 6.53 8.34
C TYR A 187 15.09 5.10 8.46
N ALA A 188 15.72 4.57 7.41
CA ALA A 188 16.34 3.24 7.42
C ALA A 188 17.81 3.34 7.05
N SER A 189 18.60 2.41 7.59
CA SER A 189 20.02 2.29 7.31
C SER A 189 20.47 0.83 7.45
N ASN A 190 21.38 0.40 6.59
CA ASN A 190 22.02 -0.91 6.70
C ASN A 190 23.36 -0.88 7.48
N ASN A 191 23.82 0.30 7.91
CA ASN A 191 25.15 0.46 8.51
C ASN A 191 25.20 1.48 9.66
N ASN A 192 24.04 1.94 10.12
CA ASN A 192 23.90 2.95 11.18
C ASN A 192 24.68 4.28 10.90
N SER A 193 24.95 4.57 9.63
CA SER A 193 25.70 5.77 9.22
C SER A 193 25.03 6.53 8.07
N ASN A 194 24.60 5.79 7.04
CA ASN A 194 23.89 6.35 5.89
C ASN A 194 22.41 6.10 6.05
N TRP A 195 21.64 7.15 6.33
CA TRP A 195 20.22 7.09 6.60
C TRP A 195 19.42 7.61 5.41
N GLU A 196 18.43 6.83 5.02
CA GLU A 196 17.48 7.18 3.97
C GLU A 196 16.08 7.36 4.59
N LYS A 197 15.40 8.46 4.25
CA LYS A 197 14.01 8.68 4.69
C LYS A 197 13.08 7.74 3.94
N ILE A 198 12.37 6.88 4.67
CA ILE A 198 11.45 5.89 4.12
C ILE A 198 9.98 6.25 4.32
N GLY A 199 9.68 7.23 5.18
CA GLY A 199 8.31 7.67 5.40
C GLY A 199 8.17 8.79 6.41
N ALA A 200 6.94 9.28 6.54
CA ALA A 200 6.51 10.24 7.55
C ALA A 200 5.00 10.10 7.80
N SER A 201 4.55 10.53 8.97
CA SER A 201 3.13 10.54 9.36
C SER A 201 2.77 11.83 10.08
#